data_57f00a32caf318a7edf797fe958e84ec
#
_entry.id   57f00a32caf318a7edf797fe958e84ec
#
_cell.length_a   1.000
_cell.length_b   1.000
_cell.length_c   1.000
_cell.angle_alpha   90.00
_cell.angle_beta   90.00
_cell.angle_gamma   90.00
#
_symmetry.space_group_name_H-M   'P 1'
#
loop_
_entity.id
_entity.type
_entity.pdbx_description
1 polymer ?
#
loop_
_entity_poly.entity_id
_entity_poly.type
_entity_poly.pdbx_seq_one_letter_code
_entity_poly.pdbx_strand_id
1 'polypeptide(L)'
;SDASPLTLADRRSHEAIMSVLAPTAIPVLSEEGAHLPYEERRAWTSLWVVDPLDGTKEFVNRNGEFTVNIALVEGTVPVLGVMFEPNTNTLYYGEVGVGAFRVKVDENGDFAEAPVALPLAKEFEPGEYVVVVSRSHLSPETEEYIDILLNFWHNFTRL
;
A
#
# COMPACT_ATOMS: atom_id res chain seq x y z
N SER A 1 13.00 -0.32 16.65
CA SER A 1 13.28 0.24 15.31
C SER A 1 13.40 -0.92 14.35
N ASP A 2 12.46 -1.02 13.46
CA ASP A 2 12.49 -2.00 12.38
C ASP A 2 13.58 -1.56 11.38
N ALA A 3 14.74 -2.20 11.41
CA ALA A 3 15.82 -1.95 10.48
C ALA A 3 15.57 -2.77 9.21
N SER A 4 14.62 -2.34 8.42
CA SER A 4 14.39 -2.89 7.08
C SER A 4 15.61 -2.61 6.19
N PRO A 5 16.14 -3.57 5.44
CA PRO A 5 17.33 -3.33 4.61
C PRO A 5 16.95 -2.42 3.43
N LEU A 6 17.52 -1.23 3.39
CA LEU A 6 17.44 -0.37 2.21
C LEU A 6 18.14 -1.01 1.02
N THR A 7 17.40 -1.27 -0.05
CA THR A 7 17.96 -1.87 -1.27
C THR A 7 18.16 -0.84 -2.38
N LEU A 8 18.87 -1.25 -3.44
CA LEU A 8 19.00 -0.41 -4.65
C LEU A 8 17.65 -0.21 -5.34
N ALA A 9 16.70 -1.17 -5.16
CA ALA A 9 15.36 -1.07 -5.73
C ALA A 9 14.56 0.06 -5.07
N ASP A 10 14.59 0.18 -3.73
CA ASP A 10 13.93 1.27 -2.98
C ASP A 10 14.39 2.63 -3.51
N ARG A 11 15.70 2.82 -3.63
CA ARG A 11 16.28 4.09 -4.12
C ARG A 11 15.85 4.41 -5.55
N ARG A 12 15.92 3.44 -6.45
CA ARG A 12 15.53 3.64 -7.86
C ARG A 12 14.04 3.92 -8.00
N SER A 13 13.22 3.21 -7.24
CA SER A 13 11.78 3.47 -7.18
C SER A 13 11.50 4.88 -6.66
N HIS A 14 12.15 5.28 -5.56
CA HIS A 14 12.05 6.63 -5.02
C HIS A 14 12.44 7.69 -6.06
N GLU A 15 13.59 7.56 -6.71
CA GLU A 15 14.06 8.51 -7.72
C GLU A 15 13.08 8.62 -8.90
N ALA A 16 12.55 7.50 -9.39
CA ALA A 16 11.56 7.48 -10.45
C ALA A 16 10.26 8.21 -10.04
N ILE A 17 9.72 7.90 -8.85
CA ILE A 17 8.51 8.55 -8.32
C ILE A 17 8.75 10.05 -8.15
N MET A 18 9.88 10.46 -7.56
CA MET A 18 10.22 11.86 -7.36
C MET A 18 10.30 12.63 -8.68
N SER A 19 10.83 12.01 -9.73
CA SER A 19 10.88 12.65 -11.06
C SER A 19 9.50 12.98 -11.64
N VAL A 20 8.50 12.14 -11.33
CA VAL A 20 7.11 12.32 -11.76
C VAL A 20 6.36 13.32 -10.88
N LEU A 21 6.61 13.29 -9.55
CA LEU A 21 5.89 14.15 -8.61
C LEU A 21 6.45 15.57 -8.51
N ALA A 22 7.74 15.78 -8.76
CA ALA A 22 8.38 17.10 -8.67
C ALA A 22 7.67 18.23 -9.44
N PRO A 23 7.15 18.01 -10.67
CA PRO A 23 6.41 19.05 -11.41
C PRO A 23 5.10 19.49 -10.74
N THR A 24 4.54 18.70 -9.80
CA THR A 24 3.31 19.06 -9.09
C THR A 24 3.50 20.21 -8.11
N ALA A 25 4.74 20.49 -7.71
CA ALA A 25 5.11 21.45 -6.67
C ALA A 25 4.43 21.19 -5.30
N ILE A 26 3.88 20.00 -5.09
CA ILE A 26 3.34 19.53 -3.81
C ILE A 26 4.46 18.85 -3.04
N PRO A 27 4.65 19.16 -1.74
CA PRO A 27 5.65 18.49 -0.92
C PRO A 27 5.49 16.96 -0.92
N VAL A 28 6.61 16.24 -0.84
CA VAL A 28 6.62 14.77 -0.79
C VAL A 28 7.20 14.31 0.55
N LEU A 29 6.47 13.46 1.24
CA LEU A 29 6.91 12.69 2.39
C LEU A 29 7.12 11.25 1.93
N SER A 30 8.38 10.87 1.72
CA SER A 30 8.74 9.52 1.29
C SER A 30 9.50 8.81 2.39
N GLU A 31 9.33 7.49 2.51
CA GLU A 31 10.08 6.66 3.45
C GLU A 31 11.58 6.77 3.21
N GLU A 32 12.01 6.79 1.94
CA GLU A 32 13.40 6.93 1.52
C GLU A 32 13.86 8.38 1.36
N GLY A 33 13.00 9.31 1.74
CA GLY A 33 13.25 10.75 1.63
C GLY A 33 14.01 11.33 2.84
N ALA A 34 14.29 12.62 2.76
CA ALA A 34 14.85 13.35 3.90
C ALA A 34 13.83 13.41 5.05
N HIS A 35 14.30 13.12 6.27
CA HIS A 35 13.49 13.27 7.48
C HIS A 35 13.35 14.75 7.85
N LEU A 36 12.34 15.41 7.27
CA LEU A 36 12.03 16.80 7.61
C LEU A 36 11.37 16.88 9.00
N PRO A 37 11.77 17.85 9.84
CA PRO A 37 11.15 18.07 11.15
C PRO A 37 9.65 18.32 11.02
N TYR A 38 8.87 17.94 12.06
CA TYR A 38 7.44 18.21 12.09
C TYR A 38 7.10 19.70 11.89
N GLU A 39 7.93 20.59 12.47
CA GLU A 39 7.74 22.05 12.38
C GLU A 39 7.76 22.57 10.94
N GLU A 40 8.50 21.93 10.05
CA GLU A 40 8.51 22.26 8.62
C GLU A 40 7.30 21.71 7.89
N ARG A 41 6.84 20.51 8.28
CA ARG A 41 5.73 19.80 7.62
C ARG A 41 4.34 20.25 8.05
N ARG A 42 4.19 20.75 9.29
CA ARG A 42 2.89 21.09 9.89
C ARG A 42 2.11 22.17 9.14
N ALA A 43 2.78 22.97 8.31
CA ALA A 43 2.16 24.01 7.50
C ALA A 43 1.71 23.51 6.11
N TRP A 44 2.00 22.26 5.77
CA TRP A 44 1.60 21.70 4.49
C TRP A 44 0.09 21.44 4.47
N THR A 45 -0.59 22.01 3.49
CA THR A 45 -2.03 21.81 3.28
C THR A 45 -2.31 20.63 2.37
N SER A 46 -1.33 20.26 1.55
CA SER A 46 -1.36 19.08 0.70
C SER A 46 0.01 18.46 0.69
N LEU A 47 0.09 17.13 0.63
CA LEU A 47 1.37 16.40 0.52
C LEU A 47 1.16 15.07 -0.19
N TRP A 48 2.20 14.64 -0.92
CA TRP A 48 2.33 13.27 -1.35
C TRP A 48 2.96 12.44 -0.23
N VAL A 49 2.37 11.29 0.06
CA VAL A 49 2.94 10.25 0.93
C VAL A 49 3.34 9.10 0.06
N VAL A 50 4.61 8.68 0.15
CA VAL A 50 5.21 7.70 -0.75
C VAL A 50 5.95 6.64 0.04
N ASP A 51 5.62 5.39 -0.22
CA ASP A 51 6.43 4.23 0.12
C ASP A 51 6.89 3.58 -1.19
N PRO A 52 8.18 3.74 -1.54
CA PRO A 52 8.70 3.29 -2.83
C PRO A 52 8.78 1.78 -2.98
N LEU A 53 8.86 1.05 -1.86
CA LEU A 53 8.89 -0.40 -1.84
C LEU A 53 8.46 -0.92 -0.46
N ASP A 54 7.15 -1.05 -0.26
CA ASP A 54 6.56 -1.69 0.93
C ASP A 54 6.74 -3.20 0.83
N GLY A 55 7.32 -3.79 1.88
CA GLY A 55 7.67 -5.19 1.91
C GLY A 55 9.11 -5.47 1.42
N THR A 56 10.09 -4.67 1.83
CA THR A 56 11.50 -4.87 1.45
C THR A 56 12.05 -6.25 1.83
N LYS A 57 11.61 -6.82 2.94
CA LYS A 57 11.97 -8.20 3.34
C LYS A 57 11.44 -9.21 2.33
N GLU A 58 10.21 -9.06 1.91
CA GLU A 58 9.52 -9.90 0.93
C GLU A 58 10.19 -9.78 -0.45
N PHE A 59 10.57 -8.56 -0.83
CA PHE A 59 11.35 -8.33 -2.05
C PHE A 59 12.70 -9.04 -2.03
N VAL A 60 13.46 -8.93 -0.94
CA VAL A 60 14.76 -9.62 -0.77
C VAL A 60 14.59 -11.14 -0.78
N ASN A 61 13.53 -11.65 -0.15
CA ASN A 61 13.20 -13.07 -0.11
C ASN A 61 12.58 -13.60 -1.41
N ARG A 62 12.27 -12.71 -2.36
CA ARG A 62 11.69 -13.05 -3.67
C ARG A 62 10.36 -13.80 -3.60
N ASN A 63 9.54 -13.51 -2.60
CA ASN A 63 8.22 -14.14 -2.47
C ASN A 63 7.12 -13.40 -3.25
N GLY A 64 7.42 -12.20 -3.78
CA GLY A 64 6.52 -11.41 -4.62
C GLY A 64 5.48 -10.58 -3.87
N GLU A 65 5.52 -10.57 -2.54
CA GLU A 65 4.55 -9.87 -1.69
C GLU A 65 5.04 -8.46 -1.31
N PHE A 66 5.26 -7.61 -2.29
CA PHE A 66 5.68 -6.23 -2.10
C PHE A 66 4.91 -5.29 -3.03
N THR A 67 4.77 -4.03 -2.62
CA THR A 67 4.02 -3.01 -3.36
C THR A 67 4.77 -1.69 -3.43
N VAL A 68 4.32 -0.80 -4.32
CA VAL A 68 4.66 0.61 -4.37
C VAL A 68 3.41 1.40 -4.01
N ASN A 69 3.49 2.27 -3.01
CA ASN A 69 2.33 2.98 -2.49
C ASN A 69 2.52 4.50 -2.60
N ILE A 70 1.54 5.19 -3.19
CA ILE A 70 1.55 6.63 -3.35
C ILE A 70 0.17 7.16 -2.98
N ALA A 71 0.10 8.19 -2.15
CA ALA A 71 -1.15 8.86 -1.80
C ALA A 71 -1.01 10.39 -1.83
N LEU A 72 -2.05 11.08 -2.27
CA LEU A 72 -2.21 12.51 -2.09
C LEU A 72 -3.11 12.75 -0.88
N VAL A 73 -2.62 13.53 0.06
CA VAL A 73 -3.37 13.92 1.26
C VAL A 73 -3.63 15.42 1.20
N GLU A 74 -4.87 15.83 1.44
CA GLU A 74 -5.27 17.23 1.60
C GLU A 74 -5.79 17.45 3.02
N GLY A 75 -5.14 18.35 3.75
CA GLY A 75 -5.39 18.52 5.19
C GLY A 75 -5.08 17.22 5.94
N THR A 76 -6.11 16.51 6.34
CA THR A 76 -6.02 15.21 7.05
C THR A 76 -6.68 14.06 6.29
N VAL A 77 -7.09 14.30 5.04
CA VAL A 77 -7.87 13.34 4.25
C VAL A 77 -7.05 12.85 3.06
N PRO A 78 -6.84 11.54 2.91
CA PRO A 78 -6.33 10.97 1.67
C PRO A 78 -7.38 11.16 0.57
N VAL A 79 -7.04 11.90 -0.49
CA VAL A 79 -7.96 12.21 -1.59
C VAL A 79 -7.71 11.38 -2.83
N LEU A 80 -6.48 10.89 -2.99
CA LEU A 80 -6.08 9.98 -4.07
C LEU A 80 -5.10 8.96 -3.52
N GLY A 81 -5.21 7.72 -3.96
CA GLY A 81 -4.30 6.64 -3.61
C GLY A 81 -4.00 5.74 -4.80
N VAL A 82 -2.76 5.31 -4.89
CA VAL A 82 -2.28 4.35 -5.87
C VAL A 82 -1.45 3.30 -5.15
N MET A 83 -1.74 2.04 -5.41
CA MET A 83 -0.93 0.90 -4.98
C MET A 83 -0.61 0.05 -6.21
N PHE A 84 0.66 -0.19 -6.46
CA PHE A 84 1.11 -1.05 -7.55
C PHE A 84 1.76 -2.31 -6.99
N GLU A 85 1.32 -3.45 -7.46
CA GLU A 85 1.89 -4.78 -7.18
C GLU A 85 2.73 -5.23 -8.39
N PRO A 86 4.07 -5.06 -8.36
CA PRO A 86 4.92 -5.33 -9.52
C PRO A 86 4.93 -6.79 -9.95
N ASN A 87 4.83 -7.71 -8.98
CA ASN A 87 4.89 -9.16 -9.26
C ASN A 87 3.75 -9.64 -10.16
N THR A 88 2.60 -9.00 -10.09
CA THR A 88 1.40 -9.36 -10.88
C THR A 88 1.02 -8.31 -11.91
N ASN A 89 1.77 -7.21 -12.01
CA ASN A 89 1.43 -6.04 -12.82
C ASN A 89 0.02 -5.52 -12.54
N THR A 90 -0.37 -5.50 -11.26
CA THR A 90 -1.70 -5.06 -10.84
C THR A 90 -1.62 -3.68 -10.21
N LEU A 91 -2.41 -2.77 -10.74
CA LEU A 91 -2.59 -1.42 -10.22
C LEU A 91 -3.93 -1.32 -9.50
N TYR A 92 -3.91 -0.84 -8.26
CA TYR A 92 -5.08 -0.41 -7.51
C TYR A 92 -5.01 1.10 -7.38
N TYR A 93 -6.11 1.78 -7.64
CA TYR A 93 -6.16 3.22 -7.48
C TYR A 93 -7.55 3.68 -7.04
N GLY A 94 -7.59 4.82 -6.38
CA GLY A 94 -8.85 5.41 -5.93
C GLY A 94 -8.75 6.90 -5.75
N GLU A 95 -9.87 7.58 -5.92
CA GLU A 95 -10.03 9.02 -5.75
C GLU A 95 -11.36 9.31 -5.06
N VAL A 96 -11.35 10.25 -4.13
CA VAL A 96 -12.56 10.67 -3.42
C VAL A 96 -13.59 11.22 -4.41
N GLY A 97 -14.82 10.70 -4.33
CA GLY A 97 -15.92 11.07 -5.21
C GLY A 97 -15.94 10.35 -6.57
N VAL A 98 -14.88 9.63 -6.92
CA VAL A 98 -14.80 8.83 -8.17
C VAL A 98 -14.98 7.34 -7.89
N GLY A 99 -14.30 6.82 -6.86
CA GLY A 99 -14.34 5.42 -6.48
C GLY A 99 -12.95 4.79 -6.44
N ALA A 100 -12.91 3.47 -6.25
CA ALA A 100 -11.69 2.68 -6.25
C ALA A 100 -11.76 1.59 -7.33
N PHE A 101 -10.62 1.27 -7.93
CA PHE A 101 -10.53 0.38 -9.07
C PHE A 101 -9.27 -0.49 -9.01
N ARG A 102 -9.34 -1.62 -9.68
CA ARG A 102 -8.21 -2.50 -9.96
C ARG A 102 -8.08 -2.71 -11.45
N VAL A 103 -6.85 -2.71 -11.97
CA VAL A 103 -6.56 -2.95 -13.38
C VAL A 103 -5.20 -3.65 -13.56
N LYS A 104 -5.05 -4.43 -14.60
CA LYS A 104 -3.75 -4.92 -15.06
C LYS A 104 -3.09 -3.88 -15.95
N VAL A 105 -1.78 -3.73 -15.81
CA VAL A 105 -0.96 -2.87 -16.68
C VAL A 105 0.01 -3.70 -17.49
N ASP A 106 0.36 -3.21 -18.67
CA ASP A 106 1.38 -3.81 -19.53
C ASP A 106 2.81 -3.33 -19.17
N GLU A 107 3.80 -3.73 -19.94
CA GLU A 107 5.20 -3.36 -19.74
C GLU A 107 5.48 -1.86 -19.90
N ASN A 108 4.59 -1.12 -20.58
CA ASN A 108 4.70 0.34 -20.78
C ASN A 108 3.98 1.11 -19.65
N GLY A 109 3.22 0.41 -18.80
CA GLY A 109 2.35 1.02 -17.78
C GLY A 109 0.98 1.41 -18.31
N ASP A 110 0.62 1.02 -19.53
CA ASP A 110 -0.71 1.23 -20.07
C ASP A 110 -1.70 0.19 -19.55
N PHE A 111 -2.99 0.53 -19.50
CA PHE A 111 -4.02 -0.41 -19.06
C PHE A 111 -4.15 -1.56 -20.06
N ALA A 112 -3.81 -2.78 -19.63
CA ALA A 112 -3.93 -3.98 -20.42
C ALA A 112 -5.37 -4.51 -20.51
N GLU A 113 -6.24 -4.07 -19.61
CA GLU A 113 -7.65 -4.45 -19.52
C GLU A 113 -8.51 -3.28 -19.03
N ALA A 114 -9.82 -3.42 -19.07
CA ALA A 114 -10.72 -2.42 -18.47
C ALA A 114 -10.62 -2.46 -16.93
N PRO A 115 -10.58 -1.30 -16.24
CA PRO A 115 -10.60 -1.26 -14.79
C PRO A 115 -11.85 -1.90 -14.20
N VAL A 116 -11.67 -2.64 -13.13
CA VAL A 116 -12.75 -3.27 -12.36
C VAL A 116 -12.98 -2.46 -11.09
N ALA A 117 -14.21 -2.03 -10.88
CA ALA A 117 -14.59 -1.28 -9.68
C ALA A 117 -14.46 -2.13 -8.41
N LEU A 118 -14.04 -1.48 -7.33
CA LEU A 118 -13.93 -2.06 -6.00
C LEU A 118 -15.05 -1.52 -5.07
N PRO A 119 -15.44 -2.29 -4.03
CA PRO A 119 -14.98 -3.65 -3.71
C PRO A 119 -15.44 -4.67 -4.75
N LEU A 120 -14.64 -5.73 -4.93
CA LEU A 120 -15.09 -6.87 -5.71
C LEU A 120 -16.30 -7.50 -5.00
N ALA A 121 -17.38 -7.71 -5.73
CA ALA A 121 -18.51 -8.44 -5.17
C ALA A 121 -18.05 -9.86 -4.80
N LYS A 122 -18.01 -10.15 -3.51
CA LYS A 122 -17.80 -11.49 -2.98
C LYS A 122 -18.97 -11.77 -2.05
N GLU A 123 -19.75 -12.80 -2.40
CA GLU A 123 -20.74 -13.34 -1.48
C GLU A 123 -19.99 -14.18 -0.44
N PHE A 124 -20.14 -13.81 0.83
CA PHE A 124 -19.70 -14.62 1.96
C PHE A 124 -20.91 -15.39 2.49
N GLU A 125 -20.71 -16.62 2.88
CA GLU A 125 -21.72 -17.36 3.60
C GLU A 125 -22.05 -16.64 4.92
N PRO A 126 -23.32 -16.61 5.35
CA PRO A 126 -23.68 -16.00 6.64
C PRO A 126 -22.86 -16.57 7.78
N GLY A 127 -22.11 -15.71 8.48
CA GLY A 127 -21.25 -16.10 9.57
C GLY A 127 -19.83 -16.52 9.16
N GLU A 128 -19.46 -16.44 7.88
CA GLU A 128 -18.09 -16.59 7.43
C GLU A 128 -17.30 -15.30 7.67
N TYR A 129 -16.14 -15.42 8.33
CA TYR A 129 -15.23 -14.32 8.58
C TYR A 129 -13.83 -14.69 8.07
N VAL A 130 -13.20 -13.77 7.35
CA VAL A 130 -11.83 -13.93 6.84
C VAL A 130 -10.96 -12.86 7.47
N VAL A 131 -9.88 -13.27 8.14
CA VAL A 131 -8.87 -12.37 8.69
C VAL A 131 -7.61 -12.45 7.87
N VAL A 132 -7.15 -11.30 7.40
CA VAL A 132 -5.85 -11.15 6.74
C VAL A 132 -4.84 -10.69 7.76
N VAL A 133 -3.70 -11.36 7.83
CA VAL A 133 -2.63 -11.05 8.79
C VAL A 133 -1.28 -10.93 8.08
N SER A 134 -0.35 -10.17 8.69
CA SER A 134 1.01 -10.10 8.18
C SER A 134 1.72 -11.43 8.35
N ARG A 135 2.40 -11.89 7.31
CA ARG A 135 3.24 -13.10 7.34
C ARG A 135 4.51 -12.87 8.16
N SER A 136 5.12 -11.70 8.04
CA SER A 136 6.46 -11.39 8.55
C SER A 136 6.45 -10.54 9.83
N HIS A 137 5.30 -9.96 10.20
CA HIS A 137 5.18 -9.00 11.30
C HIS A 137 4.01 -9.33 12.25
N LEU A 138 3.78 -10.63 12.48
CA LEU A 138 2.76 -11.07 13.42
C LEU A 138 3.32 -10.97 14.85
N SER A 139 2.69 -10.15 15.71
CA SER A 139 3.06 -10.08 17.12
C SER A 139 2.37 -11.18 17.94
N PRO A 140 2.95 -11.58 19.10
CA PRO A 140 2.30 -12.54 20.00
C PRO A 140 0.89 -12.13 20.42
N GLU A 141 0.67 -10.84 20.65
CA GLU A 141 -0.64 -10.29 21.01
C GLU A 141 -1.66 -10.43 19.88
N THR A 142 -1.20 -10.27 18.63
CA THR A 142 -2.05 -10.47 17.45
C THR A 142 -2.40 -11.96 17.30
N GLU A 143 -1.45 -12.87 17.54
CA GLU A 143 -1.71 -14.31 17.51
C GLU A 143 -2.72 -14.71 18.59
N GLU A 144 -2.55 -14.25 19.83
CA GLU A 144 -3.50 -14.50 20.91
C GLU A 144 -4.92 -14.00 20.57
N TYR A 145 -5.02 -12.81 19.98
CA TYR A 145 -6.31 -12.26 19.56
C TYR A 145 -6.97 -13.10 18.45
N ILE A 146 -6.20 -13.57 17.47
CA ILE A 146 -6.70 -14.46 16.42
C ILE A 146 -7.19 -15.78 17.02
N ASP A 147 -6.43 -16.38 17.94
CA ASP A 147 -6.82 -17.61 18.62
C ASP A 147 -8.13 -17.45 19.40
N ILE A 148 -8.34 -16.31 20.05
CA ILE A 148 -9.61 -15.97 20.69
C ILE A 148 -10.73 -15.95 19.64
N LEU A 149 -10.54 -15.27 18.52
CA LEU A 149 -11.55 -15.19 17.46
C LEU A 149 -11.88 -16.58 16.88
N LEU A 150 -10.88 -17.40 16.59
CA LEU A 150 -11.03 -18.77 16.09
C LEU A 150 -11.78 -19.68 17.09
N ASN A 151 -11.60 -19.48 18.39
CA ASN A 151 -12.29 -20.24 19.42
C ASN A 151 -13.76 -19.82 19.60
N PHE A 152 -14.08 -18.54 19.38
CA PHE A 152 -15.46 -18.02 19.52
C PHE A 152 -16.32 -18.19 18.26
N TRP A 153 -15.70 -18.27 17.07
CA TRP A 153 -16.41 -18.25 15.79
C TRP A 153 -15.99 -19.46 14.94
N HIS A 154 -16.83 -20.47 14.88
CA HIS A 154 -16.54 -21.73 14.17
C HIS A 154 -16.30 -21.61 12.66
N ASN A 155 -16.62 -20.47 12.05
CA ASN A 155 -16.47 -20.19 10.62
C ASN A 155 -15.41 -19.12 10.33
N PHE A 156 -14.39 -19.05 11.17
CA PHE A 156 -13.29 -18.10 10.99
C PHE A 156 -12.18 -18.74 10.13
N THR A 157 -11.74 -18.05 9.08
CA THR A 157 -10.62 -18.48 8.23
C THR A 157 -9.49 -17.46 8.30
N ARG A 158 -8.27 -17.93 8.61
CA ARG A 158 -7.04 -17.15 8.54
C ARG A 158 -6.44 -17.30 7.13
N LEU A 159 -6.13 -16.18 6.45
CA LEU A 159 -5.36 -16.12 5.21
C LEU A 159 -3.98 -15.53 5.47
#